data_b96544e00ce8a7c5cbde370563096538
#
_entry.id   b96544e00ce8a7c5cbde370563096538
#
_cell.length_a   1.000
_cell.length_b   1.000
_cell.length_c   1.000
_cell.angle_alpha   90.00
_cell.angle_beta   90.00
_cell.angle_gamma   90.00
#
_symmetry.space_group_name_H-M   'P 1'
#
loop_
_entity.id
_entity.type
_entity.pdbx_description
1 polymer ?
#
loop_
_entity_poly.entity_id
_entity_poly.type
_entity_poly.pdbx_seq_one_letter_code
_entity_poly.pdbx_strand_id
1 'polypeptide(L)'
;MENVKGMMKKVDEILQDFKDYLGDDYLFDYALLKAQDFGVPQNRERFILIGNCVGVSPSDIFAEIANQKRLPFVLKDALVGLPALEPRKVKGAKDVEDIKSGLTEREFTYIRNSFYEFINGDRTITKLYNHKNRYNNERDIEIYRRLPQGANSLHESIADIMPYSRRNDIFKDKYFKLDENQICKTITSHMRFDCNMYIHPWEARGLSPREAARIQTFPDDFVLTGAQNQWYAQVGNAVPVKLAEVIGTAIMKFIEQK
;
A
#
# COMPACT_ATOMS: atom_id res chain seq x y z
N MET A 1 9.01 5.43 16.68
CA MET A 1 8.12 4.24 16.69
C MET A 1 7.00 4.44 15.67
N GLU A 2 6.60 3.41 14.95
CA GLU A 2 5.43 3.43 14.02
C GLU A 2 4.43 2.34 14.41
N ASN A 3 3.13 2.64 14.29
CA ASN A 3 2.07 1.66 14.53
C ASN A 3 0.74 2.07 13.84
N VAL A 4 -0.27 1.22 13.99
CA VAL A 4 -1.63 1.52 13.51
C VAL A 4 -2.33 2.54 14.40
N LYS A 5 -3.34 3.24 13.86
CA LYS A 5 -4.15 4.25 14.57
C LYS A 5 -4.67 3.79 15.94
N GLY A 6 -4.97 2.50 16.09
CA GLY A 6 -5.45 1.95 17.35
C GLY A 6 -4.52 2.19 18.55
N MET A 7 -3.24 2.41 18.29
CA MET A 7 -2.22 2.71 19.30
C MET A 7 -2.43 4.04 20.03
N MET A 8 -3.14 4.99 19.40
CA MET A 8 -3.52 6.25 20.02
C MET A 8 -4.27 6.08 21.36
N LYS A 9 -5.00 4.97 21.52
CA LYS A 9 -5.73 4.69 22.76
C LYS A 9 -4.84 4.32 23.94
N LYS A 10 -3.57 4.01 23.68
CA LYS A 10 -2.56 3.60 24.66
C LYS A 10 -1.38 4.56 24.73
N VAL A 11 -1.50 5.75 24.14
CA VAL A 11 -0.37 6.65 24.00
C VAL A 11 0.20 7.11 25.35
N ASP A 12 -0.67 7.40 26.30
CA ASP A 12 -0.24 7.86 27.63
C ASP A 12 0.54 6.76 28.39
N GLU A 13 0.08 5.50 28.29
CA GLU A 13 0.76 4.34 28.84
C GLU A 13 2.15 4.15 28.20
N ILE A 14 2.21 4.23 26.86
CA ILE A 14 3.45 4.11 26.10
C ILE A 14 4.45 5.23 26.44
N LEU A 15 3.99 6.45 26.54
CA LEU A 15 4.84 7.59 26.91
C LEU A 15 5.37 7.46 28.33
N GLN A 16 4.56 6.96 29.27
CA GLN A 16 5.01 6.71 30.63
C GLN A 16 6.08 5.61 30.66
N ASP A 17 5.85 4.48 29.97
CA ASP A 17 6.83 3.40 29.85
C ASP A 17 8.17 3.89 29.29
N PHE A 18 8.14 4.75 28.27
CA PHE A 18 9.36 5.32 27.71
C PHE A 18 10.08 6.26 28.68
N LYS A 19 9.35 7.10 29.42
CA LYS A 19 9.95 7.97 30.46
C LYS A 19 10.57 7.17 31.57
N ASP A 20 9.89 6.15 32.05
CA ASP A 20 10.36 5.27 33.11
C ASP A 20 11.64 4.52 32.71
N TYR A 21 11.76 4.17 31.42
CA TYR A 21 12.89 3.40 30.89
C TYR A 21 14.08 4.27 30.45
N LEU A 22 13.82 5.44 29.84
CA LEU A 22 14.83 6.28 29.19
C LEU A 22 15.21 7.51 29.99
N GLY A 23 14.40 7.86 31.01
CA GLY A 23 14.62 9.03 31.86
C GLY A 23 14.09 10.33 31.26
N ASP A 24 14.26 11.42 32.05
CA ASP A 24 13.70 12.74 31.76
C ASP A 24 14.46 13.52 30.66
N ASP A 25 15.62 13.06 30.26
CA ASP A 25 16.41 13.67 29.16
C ASP A 25 15.81 13.47 27.77
N TYR A 26 14.82 12.57 27.64
CA TYR A 26 14.15 12.30 26.39
C TYR A 26 12.91 13.16 26.20
N LEU A 27 12.87 13.85 25.07
CA LEU A 27 11.69 14.58 24.59
C LEU A 27 10.88 13.68 23.65
N PHE A 28 9.56 13.61 23.85
CA PHE A 28 8.65 12.80 23.04
C PHE A 28 7.49 13.64 22.51
N ASP A 29 7.08 13.34 21.28
CA ASP A 29 5.81 13.77 20.73
C ASP A 29 5.31 12.74 19.71
N TYR A 30 4.03 12.80 19.36
CA TYR A 30 3.40 11.87 18.44
C TYR A 30 2.37 12.54 17.55
N ALA A 31 2.12 11.94 16.38
CA ALA A 31 1.08 12.35 15.47
C ALA A 31 0.45 11.18 14.73
N LEU A 32 -0.79 11.37 14.29
CA LEU A 32 -1.44 10.49 13.31
C LEU A 32 -1.20 11.06 11.91
N LEU A 33 -0.31 10.44 11.14
CA LEU A 33 0.01 10.87 9.79
C LEU A 33 -0.84 10.11 8.76
N LYS A 34 -1.34 10.83 7.75
CA LYS A 34 -2.08 10.27 6.62
C LYS A 34 -1.15 10.20 5.42
N ALA A 35 -0.89 9.01 4.89
CA ALA A 35 0.00 8.83 3.75
C ALA A 35 -0.42 9.64 2.52
N GLN A 36 -1.72 9.79 2.30
CA GLN A 36 -2.27 10.58 1.20
C GLN A 36 -1.86 12.06 1.23
N ASP A 37 -1.58 12.63 2.41
CA ASP A 37 -1.13 14.01 2.56
C ASP A 37 0.30 14.23 1.99
N PHE A 38 0.99 13.15 1.62
CA PHE A 38 2.35 13.15 1.11
C PHE A 38 2.47 12.53 -0.30
N GLY A 39 1.41 12.61 -1.08
CA GLY A 39 1.41 12.14 -2.47
C GLY A 39 1.09 10.65 -2.67
N VAL A 40 0.98 9.88 -1.60
CA VAL A 40 0.71 8.43 -1.68
C VAL A 40 -0.72 8.18 -2.15
N PRO A 41 -0.96 7.38 -3.21
CA PRO A 41 -2.30 7.09 -3.73
C PRO A 41 -3.06 6.06 -2.88
N GLN A 42 -3.04 6.26 -1.54
CA GLN A 42 -3.63 5.31 -0.59
C GLN A 42 -4.14 6.01 0.66
N ASN A 43 -5.35 5.68 1.09
CA ASN A 43 -5.89 6.07 2.39
C ASN A 43 -5.30 5.18 3.49
N ARG A 44 -4.15 5.59 4.03
CA ARG A 44 -3.43 4.87 5.09
C ARG A 44 -3.02 5.83 6.19
N GLU A 45 -3.51 5.60 7.40
CA GLU A 45 -3.14 6.35 8.60
C GLU A 45 -2.14 5.56 9.45
N ARG A 46 -1.12 6.25 9.97
CA ARG A 46 -0.12 5.66 10.87
C ARG A 46 0.15 6.57 12.05
N PHE A 47 0.14 5.94 13.22
CA PHE A 47 0.63 6.53 14.44
C PHE A 47 2.16 6.57 14.39
N ILE A 48 2.73 7.77 14.50
CA ILE A 48 4.17 8.01 14.56
C ILE A 48 4.50 8.66 15.89
N LEU A 49 5.44 8.08 16.63
CA LEU A 49 6.01 8.65 17.83
C LEU A 49 7.49 8.91 17.58
N ILE A 50 7.94 10.12 17.84
CA ILE A 50 9.34 10.56 17.75
C ILE A 50 9.82 10.89 19.16
N GLY A 51 10.99 10.36 19.52
CA GLY A 51 11.66 10.63 20.76
C GLY A 51 13.15 10.85 20.53
N ASN A 52 13.76 11.78 21.26
CA ASN A 52 15.20 12.01 21.21
C ASN A 52 15.72 12.63 22.53
N CYS A 53 17.02 12.43 22.80
CA CYS A 53 17.76 13.03 23.91
C CYS A 53 18.79 14.09 23.46
N VAL A 54 18.73 14.52 22.21
CA VAL A 54 19.65 15.51 21.64
C VAL A 54 19.12 16.95 21.74
N GLY A 55 18.01 17.16 22.45
CA GLY A 55 17.43 18.48 22.70
C GLY A 55 16.74 19.11 21.46
N VAL A 56 16.37 18.32 20.48
CA VAL A 56 15.50 18.74 19.38
C VAL A 56 14.05 18.56 19.79
N SER A 57 13.22 19.59 19.60
CA SER A 57 11.78 19.47 19.86
C SER A 57 11.13 18.50 18.85
N PRO A 58 10.53 17.38 19.27
CA PRO A 58 9.81 16.52 18.34
C PRO A 58 8.63 17.22 17.68
N SER A 59 8.00 18.22 18.33
CA SER A 59 6.95 19.03 17.74
C SER A 59 7.44 19.83 16.52
N ASP A 60 8.68 20.34 16.54
CA ASP A 60 9.27 21.03 15.40
C ASP A 60 9.54 20.08 14.24
N ILE A 61 9.92 18.82 14.53
CA ILE A 61 10.03 17.77 13.51
C ILE A 61 8.67 17.50 12.86
N PHE A 62 7.59 17.41 13.66
CA PHE A 62 6.23 17.24 13.11
C PHE A 62 5.76 18.45 12.31
N ALA A 63 6.11 19.66 12.69
CA ALA A 63 5.85 20.87 11.91
C ALA A 63 6.57 20.82 10.55
N GLU A 64 7.83 20.38 10.52
CA GLU A 64 8.59 20.20 9.27
C GLU A 64 8.00 19.10 8.39
N ILE A 65 7.52 17.99 8.98
CA ILE A 65 6.77 16.95 8.24
C ILE A 65 5.52 17.59 7.61
N ALA A 66 4.77 18.40 8.35
CA ALA A 66 3.55 19.04 7.85
C ALA A 66 3.82 20.03 6.69
N ASN A 67 4.97 20.69 6.66
CA ASN A 67 5.38 21.58 5.57
C ASN A 67 5.62 20.85 4.24
N GLN A 68 5.84 19.53 4.27
CA GLN A 68 6.08 18.71 3.07
C GLN A 68 4.81 18.11 2.47
N LYS A 69 3.62 18.54 2.92
CA LYS A 69 2.33 18.06 2.39
C LYS A 69 2.17 18.39 0.91
N ARG A 70 1.57 17.43 0.19
CA ARG A 70 1.23 17.55 -1.22
C ARG A 70 -0.04 16.75 -1.54
N LEU A 71 -0.72 17.09 -2.63
CA LEU A 71 -1.89 16.35 -3.09
C LEU A 71 -1.52 14.90 -3.44
N PRO A 72 -2.40 13.93 -3.13
CA PRO A 72 -2.17 12.54 -3.49
C PRO A 72 -2.28 12.34 -5.02
N PHE A 73 -1.51 11.40 -5.51
CA PHE A 73 -1.83 10.75 -6.77
C PHE A 73 -3.10 9.90 -6.60
N VAL A 74 -3.77 9.60 -7.70
CA VAL A 74 -4.90 8.65 -7.70
C VAL A 74 -4.46 7.26 -8.17
N LEU A 75 -5.34 6.29 -8.02
CA LEU A 75 -4.99 4.89 -8.31
C LEU A 75 -4.49 4.68 -9.75
N LYS A 76 -5.12 5.30 -10.74
CA LYS A 76 -4.69 5.20 -12.15
C LYS A 76 -3.25 5.63 -12.36
N ASP A 77 -2.78 6.65 -11.65
CA ASP A 77 -1.41 7.14 -11.79
C ASP A 77 -0.39 6.07 -11.39
N ALA A 78 -0.73 5.28 -10.36
CA ALA A 78 0.11 4.18 -9.90
C ALA A 78 0.08 2.95 -10.82
N LEU A 79 -1.04 2.72 -11.53
CA LEU A 79 -1.24 1.53 -12.35
C LEU A 79 -0.86 1.73 -13.81
N VAL A 80 -1.01 2.93 -14.36
CA VAL A 80 -0.69 3.24 -15.75
C VAL A 80 0.78 2.92 -16.06
N GLY A 81 0.99 2.33 -17.23
CA GLY A 81 2.32 1.97 -17.72
C GLY A 81 2.79 0.57 -17.28
N LEU A 82 2.06 -0.13 -16.42
CA LEU A 82 2.28 -1.55 -16.21
C LEU A 82 1.54 -2.37 -17.28
N PRO A 83 2.09 -3.54 -17.67
CA PRO A 83 1.43 -4.39 -18.66
C PRO A 83 0.16 -5.03 -18.08
N ALA A 84 -0.87 -5.15 -18.91
CA ALA A 84 -2.08 -5.86 -18.55
C ALA A 84 -1.82 -7.34 -18.26
N LEU A 85 -2.55 -7.90 -17.29
CA LEU A 85 -2.48 -9.31 -16.92
C LEU A 85 -3.84 -9.97 -17.05
N GLU A 86 -3.85 -11.20 -17.57
CA GLU A 86 -5.03 -12.06 -17.54
C GLU A 86 -5.20 -12.71 -16.15
N PRO A 87 -6.44 -13.04 -15.75
CA PRO A 87 -6.68 -13.82 -14.54
C PRO A 87 -5.99 -15.18 -14.62
N ARG A 88 -5.27 -15.58 -13.57
CA ARG A 88 -4.62 -16.88 -13.50
C ARG A 88 -5.63 -17.94 -13.05
N LYS A 89 -5.89 -18.92 -13.91
CA LYS A 89 -6.89 -20.00 -13.70
C LYS A 89 -6.29 -21.32 -13.18
N VAL A 90 -4.96 -21.46 -13.16
CA VAL A 90 -4.28 -22.68 -12.73
C VAL A 90 -3.97 -22.60 -11.24
N LYS A 91 -4.58 -23.52 -10.44
CA LYS A 91 -4.38 -23.63 -9.00
C LYS A 91 -3.12 -24.45 -8.70
N GLY A 92 -2.37 -24.03 -7.66
CA GLY A 92 -1.26 -24.83 -7.12
C GLY A 92 0.03 -24.84 -7.95
N ALA A 93 0.06 -24.20 -9.10
CA ALA A 93 1.27 -24.09 -9.92
C ALA A 93 2.23 -23.04 -9.33
N LYS A 94 3.06 -23.47 -8.37
CA LYS A 94 4.02 -22.58 -7.69
C LYS A 94 5.05 -21.98 -8.66
N ASP A 95 5.41 -22.74 -9.70
CA ASP A 95 6.55 -22.45 -10.58
C ASP A 95 6.15 -22.20 -12.05
N VAL A 96 4.86 -22.12 -12.36
CA VAL A 96 4.44 -21.82 -13.73
C VAL A 96 4.55 -20.31 -13.96
N GLU A 97 5.55 -19.93 -14.72
CA GLU A 97 5.68 -18.61 -15.33
C GLU A 97 4.84 -18.58 -16.61
N ASP A 98 3.87 -17.68 -16.66
CA ASP A 98 3.01 -17.47 -17.80
C ASP A 98 2.97 -15.98 -18.14
N ILE A 99 3.40 -15.63 -19.33
CA ILE A 99 3.50 -14.23 -19.76
C ILE A 99 2.15 -13.49 -19.70
N LYS A 100 1.04 -14.19 -19.86
CA LYS A 100 -0.30 -13.59 -19.82
C LYS A 100 -0.74 -13.27 -18.40
N SER A 101 -0.48 -14.16 -17.46
CA SER A 101 -0.81 -13.96 -16.03
C SER A 101 0.32 -13.32 -15.23
N GLY A 102 1.44 -13.03 -15.89
CA GLY A 102 2.57 -12.29 -15.35
C GLY A 102 3.76 -13.15 -14.93
N LEU A 103 4.90 -12.50 -14.79
CA LEU A 103 6.20 -13.08 -14.49
C LEU A 103 6.76 -12.52 -13.17
N THR A 104 7.67 -13.29 -12.57
CA THR A 104 8.42 -12.84 -11.40
C THR A 104 9.40 -11.71 -11.76
N GLU A 105 10.06 -11.83 -12.93
CA GLU A 105 10.97 -10.83 -13.48
C GLU A 105 10.91 -10.86 -15.02
N ARG A 106 11.03 -9.69 -15.66
CA ARG A 106 11.23 -9.58 -17.10
C ARG A 106 11.87 -8.25 -17.49
N GLU A 107 12.48 -8.17 -18.65
CA GLU A 107 12.87 -6.90 -19.29
C GLU A 107 11.63 -6.08 -19.58
N PHE A 108 11.69 -4.78 -19.27
CA PHE A 108 10.55 -3.89 -19.41
C PHE A 108 10.96 -2.44 -19.58
N THR A 109 10.27 -1.73 -20.46
CA THR A 109 10.45 -0.28 -20.65
C THR A 109 9.28 0.44 -20.02
N TYR A 110 9.53 1.17 -18.94
CA TYR A 110 8.52 1.95 -18.25
C TYR A 110 8.13 3.21 -19.01
N ILE A 111 6.85 3.55 -18.96
CA ILE A 111 6.37 4.89 -19.35
C ILE A 111 6.74 5.86 -18.22
N ARG A 112 7.60 6.82 -18.53
CA ARG A 112 8.00 7.87 -17.57
C ARG A 112 6.89 8.92 -17.51
N ASN A 113 6.17 8.93 -16.41
CA ASN A 113 5.17 9.95 -16.07
C ASN A 113 5.50 10.54 -14.68
N SER A 114 4.74 11.52 -14.25
CA SER A 114 4.96 12.19 -12.94
C SER A 114 4.94 11.23 -11.75
N PHE A 115 4.14 10.16 -11.81
CA PHE A 115 4.14 9.14 -10.76
C PHE A 115 5.40 8.27 -10.81
N TYR A 116 5.85 7.86 -12.01
CA TYR A 116 7.12 7.13 -12.16
C TYR A 116 8.28 7.93 -11.56
N GLU A 117 8.38 9.21 -11.91
CA GLU A 117 9.42 10.10 -11.38
C GLU A 117 9.31 10.27 -9.86
N PHE A 118 8.09 10.37 -9.35
CA PHE A 118 7.84 10.47 -7.92
C PHE A 118 8.37 9.27 -7.12
N ILE A 119 8.16 8.04 -7.60
CA ILE A 119 8.58 6.84 -6.87
C ILE A 119 10.02 6.41 -7.19
N ASN A 120 10.54 6.74 -8.37
CA ASN A 120 11.82 6.25 -8.86
C ASN A 120 12.92 7.34 -8.89
N GLY A 121 12.54 8.63 -8.85
CA GLY A 121 13.49 9.73 -9.10
C GLY A 121 14.07 9.64 -10.51
N ASP A 122 15.33 9.99 -10.66
CA ASP A 122 16.05 9.98 -11.95
C ASP A 122 16.52 8.58 -12.41
N ARG A 123 16.21 7.53 -11.63
CA ARG A 123 16.65 6.16 -11.94
C ARG A 123 16.05 5.65 -13.24
N THR A 124 16.89 5.02 -14.06
CA THR A 124 16.44 4.28 -15.23
C THR A 124 16.30 2.80 -14.86
N ILE A 125 15.07 2.31 -14.85
CA ILE A 125 14.74 0.94 -14.48
C ILE A 125 14.35 0.19 -15.74
N THR A 126 15.01 -0.93 -16.00
CA THR A 126 14.86 -1.72 -17.23
C THR A 126 14.19 -3.07 -16.99
N LYS A 127 13.87 -3.39 -15.74
CA LYS A 127 13.25 -4.65 -15.37
C LYS A 127 11.97 -4.45 -14.57
N LEU A 128 10.98 -5.29 -14.85
CA LEU A 128 9.73 -5.37 -14.08
C LEU A 128 9.78 -6.60 -13.17
N TYR A 129 9.65 -6.36 -11.86
CA TYR A 129 9.70 -7.40 -10.83
C TYR A 129 8.34 -7.63 -10.19
N ASN A 130 8.04 -8.87 -9.81
CA ASN A 130 6.88 -9.27 -9.00
C ASN A 130 5.52 -8.85 -9.56
N HIS A 131 5.43 -8.66 -10.89
CA HIS A 131 4.19 -8.36 -11.59
C HIS A 131 3.56 -9.65 -12.09
N LYS A 132 2.96 -10.39 -11.17
CA LYS A 132 2.40 -11.71 -11.39
C LYS A 132 1.06 -11.86 -10.67
N ASN A 133 0.04 -12.27 -11.41
CA ASN A 133 -1.28 -12.46 -10.86
C ASN A 133 -1.36 -13.75 -10.02
N ARG A 134 -2.26 -13.76 -9.04
CA ARG A 134 -2.56 -14.96 -8.26
C ARG A 134 -3.69 -15.76 -8.91
N TYR A 135 -3.85 -17.01 -8.47
CA TYR A 135 -4.98 -17.84 -8.85
C TYR A 135 -6.31 -17.21 -8.38
N ASN A 136 -7.27 -17.17 -9.29
CA ASN A 136 -8.67 -16.89 -9.01
C ASN A 136 -9.55 -17.97 -9.66
N ASN A 137 -10.61 -18.39 -8.97
CA ASN A 137 -11.58 -19.31 -9.52
C ASN A 137 -12.52 -18.57 -10.50
N GLU A 138 -13.26 -19.33 -11.33
CA GLU A 138 -14.10 -18.75 -12.37
C GLU A 138 -15.22 -17.84 -11.82
N ARG A 139 -15.82 -18.21 -10.68
CA ARG A 139 -16.83 -17.37 -10.03
C ARG A 139 -16.26 -16.04 -9.58
N ASP A 140 -15.09 -16.02 -8.95
CA ASP A 140 -14.45 -14.78 -8.50
C ASP A 140 -14.10 -13.90 -9.71
N ILE A 141 -13.59 -14.49 -10.79
CA ILE A 141 -13.31 -13.76 -12.05
C ILE A 141 -14.59 -13.13 -12.62
N GLU A 142 -15.71 -13.85 -12.58
CA GLU A 142 -16.99 -13.33 -13.04
C GLU A 142 -17.53 -12.20 -12.13
N ILE A 143 -17.36 -12.31 -10.81
CA ILE A 143 -17.65 -11.22 -9.87
C ILE A 143 -16.82 -9.99 -10.22
N TYR A 144 -15.50 -10.15 -10.45
CA TYR A 144 -14.62 -9.05 -10.80
C TYR A 144 -14.98 -8.37 -12.11
N ARG A 145 -15.46 -9.14 -13.08
CA ARG A 145 -15.90 -8.62 -14.39
C ARG A 145 -17.16 -7.78 -14.27
N ARG A 146 -18.19 -8.29 -13.55
CA ARG A 146 -19.50 -7.64 -13.44
C ARG A 146 -19.49 -6.44 -12.52
N LEU A 147 -18.66 -6.44 -11.47
CA LEU A 147 -18.67 -5.41 -10.46
C LEU A 147 -18.20 -4.07 -11.05
N PRO A 148 -18.98 -2.98 -10.98
CA PRO A 148 -18.52 -1.66 -11.40
C PRO A 148 -17.40 -1.13 -10.50
N GLN A 149 -16.58 -0.19 -11.00
CA GLN A 149 -15.60 0.51 -10.20
C GLN A 149 -16.27 1.23 -9.01
N GLY A 150 -15.62 1.19 -7.85
CA GLY A 150 -16.13 1.75 -6.60
C GLY A 150 -17.21 0.92 -5.90
N ALA A 151 -17.72 -0.15 -6.54
CA ALA A 151 -18.76 -1.00 -5.97
C ALA A 151 -18.19 -2.13 -5.10
N ASN A 152 -19.02 -2.60 -4.17
CA ASN A 152 -18.69 -3.67 -3.23
C ASN A 152 -19.60 -4.90 -3.38
N SER A 153 -19.44 -5.87 -2.47
CA SER A 153 -20.19 -7.14 -2.46
C SER A 153 -21.71 -7.02 -2.34
N LEU A 154 -22.26 -5.84 -2.06
CA LEU A 154 -23.71 -5.61 -1.98
C LEU A 154 -24.33 -5.15 -3.32
N HIS A 155 -23.52 -4.96 -4.35
CA HIS A 155 -24.00 -4.44 -5.63
C HIS A 155 -24.88 -5.47 -6.35
N GLU A 156 -25.99 -5.01 -6.95
CA GLU A 156 -26.99 -5.86 -7.61
C GLU A 156 -26.43 -6.71 -8.75
N SER A 157 -25.42 -6.20 -9.48
CA SER A 157 -24.80 -6.91 -10.63
C SER A 157 -24.21 -8.27 -10.31
N ILE A 158 -23.97 -8.59 -9.03
CA ILE A 158 -23.38 -9.86 -8.58
C ILE A 158 -24.24 -10.61 -7.56
N ALA A 159 -25.47 -10.14 -7.31
CA ALA A 159 -26.34 -10.73 -6.30
C ALA A 159 -26.63 -12.22 -6.52
N ASP A 160 -26.75 -12.63 -7.79
CA ASP A 160 -27.02 -14.02 -8.21
C ASP A 160 -25.86 -14.99 -8.00
N ILE A 161 -24.61 -14.49 -8.00
CA ILE A 161 -23.40 -15.30 -7.89
C ILE A 161 -22.61 -15.07 -6.59
N MET A 162 -23.10 -14.19 -5.73
CA MET A 162 -22.40 -13.81 -4.49
C MET A 162 -22.35 -14.98 -3.49
N PRO A 163 -21.13 -15.49 -3.11
CA PRO A 163 -21.00 -16.67 -2.26
C PRO A 163 -21.41 -16.47 -0.81
N TYR A 164 -21.51 -15.23 -0.36
CA TYR A 164 -21.77 -14.85 1.03
C TYR A 164 -23.10 -14.11 1.23
N SER A 165 -24.07 -14.28 0.34
CA SER A 165 -25.35 -13.57 0.36
C SER A 165 -26.11 -13.63 1.69
N ARG A 166 -25.93 -14.72 2.48
CA ARG A 166 -26.52 -14.89 3.82
C ARG A 166 -25.76 -14.17 4.94
N ARG A 167 -24.63 -13.51 4.64
CA ARG A 167 -23.76 -12.82 5.61
C ARG A 167 -23.39 -11.41 5.15
N ASN A 168 -24.28 -10.76 4.41
CA ASN A 168 -24.06 -9.41 3.88
C ASN A 168 -23.95 -8.35 4.96
N ASP A 169 -24.48 -8.59 6.15
CA ASP A 169 -24.34 -7.76 7.34
C ASP A 169 -22.88 -7.72 7.88
N ILE A 170 -22.16 -8.84 7.75
CA ILE A 170 -20.79 -9.00 8.27
C ILE A 170 -19.73 -8.72 7.20
N PHE A 171 -19.96 -9.14 5.94
CA PHE A 171 -18.95 -9.14 4.87
C PHE A 171 -19.24 -8.11 3.77
N LYS A 172 -19.61 -6.89 4.11
CA LYS A 172 -19.94 -5.80 3.17
C LYS A 172 -18.80 -5.47 2.20
N ASP A 173 -17.54 -5.63 2.64
CA ASP A 173 -16.34 -5.30 1.88
C ASP A 173 -15.58 -6.53 1.35
N LYS A 174 -16.19 -7.72 1.35
CA LYS A 174 -15.49 -8.94 0.93
C LYS A 174 -15.02 -8.89 -0.51
N TYR A 175 -15.79 -8.27 -1.39
CA TYR A 175 -15.40 -7.92 -2.75
C TYR A 175 -15.52 -6.40 -2.89
N PHE A 176 -14.48 -5.79 -3.43
CA PHE A 176 -14.48 -4.36 -3.72
C PHE A 176 -13.65 -4.08 -4.96
N LYS A 177 -14.28 -3.52 -6.01
CA LYS A 177 -13.58 -3.08 -7.21
C LYS A 177 -13.10 -1.66 -7.02
N LEU A 178 -11.79 -1.48 -7.12
CA LEU A 178 -11.17 -0.19 -6.95
C LEU A 178 -11.63 0.80 -8.02
N ASP A 179 -11.68 2.08 -7.67
CA ASP A 179 -11.99 3.18 -8.61
C ASP A 179 -10.67 3.85 -9.02
N GLU A 180 -10.43 3.90 -10.32
CA GLU A 180 -9.20 4.46 -10.90
C GLU A 180 -8.97 5.93 -10.57
N ASN A 181 -10.03 6.71 -10.36
CA ASN A 181 -9.99 8.15 -10.09
C ASN A 181 -9.96 8.48 -8.60
N GLN A 182 -9.95 7.47 -7.74
CA GLN A 182 -9.86 7.62 -6.28
C GLN A 182 -8.50 7.15 -5.76
N ILE A 183 -8.17 7.52 -4.52
CA ILE A 183 -7.06 6.89 -3.81
C ILE A 183 -7.47 5.47 -3.40
N CYS A 184 -6.51 4.56 -3.38
CA CYS A 184 -6.73 3.18 -2.96
C CYS A 184 -7.07 3.11 -1.46
N LYS A 185 -7.91 2.18 -1.07
CA LYS A 185 -8.07 1.80 0.35
C LYS A 185 -6.74 1.24 0.90
N THR A 186 -6.60 1.21 2.22
CA THR A 186 -5.37 0.74 2.87
C THR A 186 -4.96 -0.65 2.38
N ILE A 187 -3.80 -0.76 1.74
CA ILE A 187 -3.17 -2.04 1.40
C ILE A 187 -2.74 -2.74 2.70
N THR A 188 -3.22 -3.95 2.91
CA THR A 188 -2.95 -4.72 4.13
C THR A 188 -2.28 -6.05 3.82
N SER A 189 -1.60 -6.63 4.80
CA SER A 189 -0.99 -7.97 4.68
C SER A 189 -2.02 -9.09 4.47
N HIS A 190 -3.30 -8.82 4.65
CA HIS A 190 -4.39 -9.75 4.36
C HIS A 190 -4.44 -10.15 2.89
N MET A 191 -3.93 -9.30 1.97
CA MET A 191 -3.79 -9.64 0.54
C MET A 191 -3.03 -10.97 0.30
N ARG A 192 -2.22 -11.42 1.26
CA ARG A 192 -1.57 -12.74 1.17
C ARG A 192 -2.55 -13.91 1.06
N PHE A 193 -3.78 -13.75 1.55
CA PHE A 193 -4.83 -14.77 1.51
C PHE A 193 -5.69 -14.64 0.26
N ASP A 194 -6.20 -13.44 -0.01
CA ASP A 194 -6.97 -13.10 -1.22
C ASP A 194 -6.86 -11.61 -1.55
N CYS A 195 -7.21 -11.25 -2.79
CA CYS A 195 -7.25 -9.87 -3.25
C CYS A 195 -8.67 -9.40 -3.59
N ASN A 196 -9.70 -10.06 -3.04
CA ASN A 196 -11.11 -9.75 -3.36
C ASN A 196 -11.51 -8.32 -2.96
N MET A 197 -10.87 -7.77 -1.92
CA MET A 197 -11.05 -6.38 -1.49
C MET A 197 -10.26 -5.36 -2.33
N TYR A 198 -9.44 -5.83 -3.28
CA TYR A 198 -8.53 -5.03 -4.11
C TYR A 198 -8.63 -5.48 -5.57
N ILE A 199 -9.87 -5.53 -6.08
CA ILE A 199 -10.12 -5.89 -7.48
C ILE A 199 -9.59 -4.76 -8.35
N HIS A 200 -8.81 -5.12 -9.38
CA HIS A 200 -8.23 -4.17 -10.32
C HIS A 200 -9.33 -3.38 -11.06
N PRO A 201 -9.19 -2.04 -11.26
CA PRO A 201 -10.26 -1.23 -11.84
C PRO A 201 -10.62 -1.62 -13.28
N TRP A 202 -9.67 -2.07 -14.08
CA TRP A 202 -9.86 -2.36 -15.52
C TRP A 202 -9.87 -3.84 -15.85
N GLU A 203 -9.28 -4.70 -15.02
CA GLU A 203 -9.04 -6.11 -15.31
C GLU A 203 -9.79 -7.01 -14.32
N ALA A 204 -10.30 -8.16 -14.79
CA ALA A 204 -11.09 -9.08 -13.97
C ALA A 204 -10.19 -9.94 -13.04
N ARG A 205 -9.37 -9.28 -12.21
CA ARG A 205 -8.44 -9.88 -11.24
C ARG A 205 -8.21 -8.98 -10.04
N GLY A 206 -7.58 -9.48 -9.03
CA GLY A 206 -7.04 -8.63 -7.96
C GLY A 206 -5.74 -7.93 -8.38
N LEU A 207 -5.29 -6.97 -7.58
CA LEU A 207 -3.99 -6.33 -7.78
C LEU A 207 -2.86 -7.36 -7.70
N SER A 208 -1.83 -7.20 -8.54
CA SER A 208 -0.55 -7.91 -8.40
C SER A 208 0.28 -7.34 -7.25
N PRO A 209 1.31 -8.05 -6.76
CA PRO A 209 2.23 -7.52 -5.75
C PRO A 209 2.94 -6.23 -6.19
N ARG A 210 3.33 -6.11 -7.48
CA ARG A 210 3.95 -4.89 -8.01
C ARG A 210 3.00 -3.70 -8.01
N GLU A 211 1.75 -3.89 -8.40
CA GLU A 211 0.72 -2.84 -8.34
C GLU A 211 0.48 -2.38 -6.91
N ALA A 212 0.35 -3.33 -5.97
CA ALA A 212 0.24 -3.01 -4.55
C ALA A 212 1.48 -2.27 -4.01
N ALA A 213 2.69 -2.64 -4.45
CA ALA A 213 3.94 -1.98 -4.09
C ALA A 213 3.98 -0.54 -4.62
N ARG A 214 3.58 -0.31 -5.88
CA ARG A 214 3.50 1.06 -6.43
C ARG A 214 2.49 1.93 -5.68
N ILE A 215 1.33 1.41 -5.31
CA ILE A 215 0.36 2.12 -4.47
C ILE A 215 0.96 2.51 -3.10
N GLN A 216 1.88 1.71 -2.56
CA GLN A 216 2.69 2.00 -1.37
C GLN A 216 3.96 2.82 -1.69
N THR A 217 4.07 3.33 -2.91
CA THR A 217 5.19 4.15 -3.40
C THR A 217 6.56 3.47 -3.32
N PHE A 218 6.60 2.13 -3.37
CA PHE A 218 7.86 1.41 -3.55
C PHE A 218 8.46 1.73 -4.92
N PRO A 219 9.77 1.93 -5.02
CA PRO A 219 10.45 2.03 -6.31
C PRO A 219 10.28 0.76 -7.14
N ASP A 220 10.28 0.92 -8.47
CA ASP A 220 10.03 -0.21 -9.38
C ASP A 220 11.19 -1.23 -9.44
N ASP A 221 12.38 -0.84 -9.01
CA ASP A 221 13.54 -1.73 -8.85
C ASP A 221 13.57 -2.48 -7.50
N PHE A 222 12.65 -2.21 -6.59
CA PHE A 222 12.55 -2.94 -5.34
C PHE A 222 12.02 -4.37 -5.59
N VAL A 223 12.84 -5.38 -5.23
CA VAL A 223 12.50 -6.79 -5.42
C VAL A 223 11.90 -7.38 -4.14
N LEU A 224 10.68 -7.90 -4.25
CA LEU A 224 10.04 -8.67 -3.18
C LEU A 224 10.52 -10.11 -3.25
N THR A 225 10.97 -10.67 -2.11
CA THR A 225 11.59 -11.99 -2.05
C THR A 225 10.70 -13.05 -1.40
N GLY A 226 11.02 -14.32 -1.61
CA GLY A 226 10.26 -15.45 -1.09
C GLY A 226 9.06 -15.85 -1.96
N ALA A 227 8.08 -16.54 -1.39
CA ALA A 227 6.89 -16.97 -2.11
C ALA A 227 5.93 -15.78 -2.40
N GLN A 228 5.12 -15.87 -3.45
CA GLN A 228 4.20 -14.81 -3.88
C GLN A 228 3.28 -14.30 -2.76
N ASN A 229 2.81 -15.17 -1.87
CA ASN A 229 2.00 -14.75 -0.72
C ASN A 229 2.80 -13.87 0.26
N GLN A 230 4.11 -14.09 0.38
CA GLN A 230 4.99 -13.28 1.20
C GLN A 230 5.22 -11.89 0.56
N TRP A 231 5.23 -11.77 -0.78
CA TRP A 231 5.30 -10.47 -1.46
C TRP A 231 4.15 -9.55 -1.04
N TYR A 232 2.92 -10.07 -1.04
CA TYR A 232 1.76 -9.32 -0.57
C TYR A 232 1.86 -8.93 0.92
N ALA A 233 2.38 -9.85 1.76
CA ALA A 233 2.55 -9.58 3.18
C ALA A 233 3.61 -8.49 3.43
N GLN A 234 4.73 -8.52 2.72
CA GLN A 234 5.79 -7.51 2.80
C GLN A 234 5.23 -6.12 2.47
N VAL A 235 4.55 -6.00 1.34
CA VAL A 235 3.94 -4.74 0.93
C VAL A 235 2.90 -4.26 1.95
N GLY A 236 2.01 -5.13 2.39
CA GLY A 236 0.91 -4.75 3.29
C GLY A 236 1.37 -4.33 4.70
N ASN A 237 2.50 -4.87 5.18
CA ASN A 237 3.08 -4.53 6.48
C ASN A 237 3.95 -3.26 6.43
N ALA A 238 4.37 -2.83 5.25
CA ALA A 238 5.28 -1.69 5.10
C ALA A 238 4.60 -0.34 5.42
N VAL A 239 5.41 0.61 5.82
CA VAL A 239 5.10 2.04 5.74
C VAL A 239 5.26 2.47 4.28
N PRO A 240 4.36 3.28 3.70
CA PRO A 240 4.57 3.83 2.37
C PRO A 240 5.91 4.55 2.27
N VAL A 241 6.69 4.26 1.21
CA VAL A 241 8.08 4.72 1.13
C VAL A 241 8.16 6.25 1.16
N LYS A 242 7.26 6.95 0.47
CA LYS A 242 7.25 8.43 0.46
C LYS A 242 6.84 9.04 1.80
N LEU A 243 6.01 8.37 2.59
CA LEU A 243 5.75 8.80 3.97
C LEU A 243 6.99 8.63 4.85
N ALA A 244 7.70 7.51 4.72
CA ALA A 244 8.94 7.26 5.47
C ALA A 244 10.06 8.24 5.06
N GLU A 245 10.17 8.57 3.77
CA GLU A 245 11.11 9.55 3.23
C GLU A 245 10.88 10.94 3.83
N VAL A 246 9.64 11.40 3.87
CA VAL A 246 9.28 12.69 4.49
C VAL A 246 9.65 12.73 5.96
N ILE A 247 9.35 11.68 6.71
CA ILE A 247 9.71 11.59 8.14
C ILE A 247 11.24 11.61 8.31
N GLY A 248 11.96 10.81 7.51
CA GLY A 248 13.42 10.75 7.55
C GLY A 248 14.08 12.08 7.21
N THR A 249 13.63 12.75 6.15
CA THR A 249 14.13 14.06 5.74
C THR A 249 13.90 15.12 6.81
N ALA A 250 12.72 15.15 7.42
CA ALA A 250 12.44 16.08 8.53
C ALA A 250 13.35 15.85 9.72
N ILE A 251 13.58 14.59 10.12
CA ILE A 251 14.50 14.26 11.22
C ILE A 251 15.94 14.69 10.89
N MET A 252 16.44 14.35 9.69
CA MET A 252 17.81 14.67 9.26
C MET A 252 18.09 16.17 9.27
N LYS A 253 17.13 16.99 8.82
CA LYS A 253 17.24 18.46 8.84
C LYS A 253 17.64 19.03 10.21
N PHE A 254 17.12 18.46 11.29
CA PHE A 254 17.42 18.91 12.65
C PHE A 254 18.70 18.30 13.24
N ILE A 255 19.12 17.12 12.77
CA ILE A 255 20.36 16.49 13.21
C ILE A 255 21.58 17.16 12.57
N GLU A 256 21.51 17.52 11.28
CA GLU A 256 22.62 18.15 10.54
C GLU A 256 22.88 19.62 10.94
N GLN A 257 21.98 20.26 11.67
CA GLN A 257 22.13 21.63 12.16
C GLN A 257 22.84 21.71 13.53
N LYS A 258 23.20 20.56 14.10
CA LYS A 258 23.95 20.43 15.36
C LYS A 258 25.37 19.94 15.15
#